data_f55ebcc5c5de1c118eb79e5e0217d6b2
#
_entry.id   f55ebcc5c5de1c118eb79e5e0217d6b2
#
_cell.length_a   1.000
_cell.length_b   1.000
_cell.length_c   1.000
_cell.angle_alpha   90.00
_cell.angle_beta   90.00
_cell.angle_gamma   90.00
#
_symmetry.space_group_name_H-M   'P 1'
#
loop_
_entity.id
_entity.type
_entity.pdbx_description
1 polymer ?
#
loop_
_entity_poly.entity_id
_entity_poly.type
_entity_poly.pdbx_seq_one_letter_code
_entity_poly.pdbx_strand_id
1 'polypeptide(L)'
;MTTIDVLMPARDEAPTVAANVAAALACGVVRHVIVIDDGSTDGTGDIAAAAGAKVVVREAATGSKARAMECGVDTSDADAFLFVDADCTGLTGAHLDAICAPFLDGRAELSIGAFDYGGVWNPLVLRCPPLSGERVIPRWVWDAIPPHKLDGYTIEVRINEVIAERRLRTVVRTMEGVYHRTKRVKLGRAAGLRSTWTMYRELLRIVWPIGDVRLRTYWFYLRGLSVER
;
A
#
# COMPACT_ATOMS: atom_id res chain seq x y z
N MET A 1 22.51 0.09 -9.10
CA MET A 1 21.26 -0.65 -9.34
C MET A 1 20.30 -0.24 -8.24
N THR A 2 19.11 0.24 -8.54
CA THR A 2 18.13 0.69 -7.52
C THR A 2 17.71 -0.50 -6.65
N THR A 3 17.86 -0.38 -5.35
CA THR A 3 17.47 -1.39 -4.38
C THR A 3 16.01 -1.18 -3.97
N ILE A 4 15.22 -2.27 -3.91
CA ILE A 4 13.81 -2.24 -3.50
C ILE A 4 13.61 -3.21 -2.33
N ASP A 5 13.08 -2.72 -1.23
CA ASP A 5 12.60 -3.57 -0.13
C ASP A 5 11.05 -3.57 -0.10
N VAL A 6 10.48 -4.73 0.19
CA VAL A 6 9.05 -4.83 0.51
C VAL A 6 8.83 -4.43 1.96
N LEU A 7 7.87 -3.53 2.18
CA LEU A 7 7.38 -3.15 3.49
C LEU A 7 5.91 -3.58 3.63
N MET A 8 5.65 -4.52 4.55
CA MET A 8 4.35 -5.15 4.72
C MET A 8 3.82 -4.89 6.14
N PRO A 9 3.03 -3.82 6.36
CA PRO A 9 2.37 -3.61 7.64
C PRO A 9 1.32 -4.69 7.88
N ALA A 10 1.34 -5.32 9.05
CA ALA A 10 0.44 -6.41 9.40
C ALA A 10 -0.12 -6.25 10.81
N ARG A 11 -1.42 -6.55 10.98
CA ARG A 11 -2.07 -6.67 12.28
C ARG A 11 -3.21 -7.66 12.22
N ASP A 12 -3.07 -8.76 12.98
CA ASP A 12 -4.02 -9.87 13.02
C ASP A 12 -4.32 -10.45 11.61
N GLU A 13 -3.24 -10.78 10.87
CA GLU A 13 -3.27 -11.30 9.50
C GLU A 13 -2.70 -12.73 9.37
N ALA A 14 -2.69 -13.50 10.46
CA ALA A 14 -2.20 -14.88 10.47
C ALA A 14 -2.70 -15.75 9.29
N PRO A 15 -3.97 -15.62 8.81
CA PRO A 15 -4.46 -16.44 7.71
C PRO A 15 -3.85 -16.15 6.33
N THR A 16 -3.26 -14.97 6.13
CA THR A 16 -2.83 -14.49 4.80
C THR A 16 -1.37 -14.11 4.72
N VAL A 17 -0.75 -13.73 5.84
CA VAL A 17 0.61 -13.17 5.87
C VAL A 17 1.65 -14.10 5.24
N ALA A 18 1.60 -15.42 5.50
CA ALA A 18 2.58 -16.37 4.93
C ALA A 18 2.54 -16.40 3.40
N ALA A 19 1.34 -16.40 2.80
CA ALA A 19 1.18 -16.41 1.35
C ALA A 19 1.68 -15.10 0.73
N ASN A 20 1.43 -13.96 1.37
CA ASN A 20 1.89 -12.66 0.90
C ASN A 20 3.41 -12.47 1.04
N VAL A 21 4.01 -13.00 2.12
CA VAL A 21 5.47 -13.07 2.27
C VAL A 21 6.09 -13.92 1.16
N ALA A 22 5.53 -15.12 0.90
CA ALA A 22 6.01 -15.99 -0.17
C ALA A 22 5.90 -15.33 -1.56
N ALA A 23 4.80 -14.63 -1.84
CA ALA A 23 4.65 -13.84 -3.07
C ALA A 23 5.71 -12.73 -3.18
N ALA A 24 5.99 -12.02 -2.08
CA ALA A 24 6.99 -10.96 -2.03
C ALA A 24 8.40 -11.50 -2.23
N LEU A 25 8.76 -12.64 -1.62
CA LEU A 25 10.05 -13.31 -1.80
C LEU A 25 10.24 -13.87 -3.22
N ALA A 26 9.14 -14.20 -3.91
CA ALA A 26 9.17 -14.66 -5.30
C ALA A 26 9.26 -13.52 -6.33
N CYS A 27 9.18 -12.26 -5.91
CA CYS A 27 9.40 -11.09 -6.77
C CYS A 27 10.90 -10.96 -7.09
N GLY A 28 11.25 -10.99 -8.38
CA GLY A 28 12.65 -11.08 -8.85
C GLY A 28 13.50 -9.83 -8.61
N VAL A 29 12.87 -8.68 -8.25
CA VAL A 29 13.54 -7.39 -8.10
C VAL A 29 13.63 -6.90 -6.65
N VAL A 30 13.06 -7.66 -5.70
CA VAL A 30 13.03 -7.33 -4.28
C VAL A 30 14.28 -7.86 -3.58
N ARG A 31 14.89 -7.01 -2.75
CA ARG A 31 16.07 -7.35 -1.95
C ARG A 31 15.69 -8.01 -0.63
N HIS A 32 14.80 -7.38 0.13
CA HIS A 32 14.32 -7.85 1.43
C HIS A 32 12.81 -7.72 1.55
N VAL A 33 12.20 -8.64 2.32
CA VAL A 33 10.80 -8.56 2.74
C VAL A 33 10.77 -8.27 4.23
N ILE A 34 10.23 -7.11 4.61
CA ILE A 34 10.14 -6.63 5.99
C ILE A 34 8.67 -6.57 6.37
N VAL A 35 8.26 -7.40 7.32
CA VAL A 35 6.91 -7.38 7.90
C VAL A 35 6.95 -6.56 9.18
N ILE A 36 6.08 -5.57 9.27
CA ILE A 36 5.94 -4.72 10.45
C ILE A 36 4.69 -5.18 11.20
N ASP A 37 4.90 -5.93 12.27
CA ASP A 37 3.83 -6.43 13.14
C ASP A 37 3.40 -5.32 14.11
N ASP A 38 2.22 -4.76 13.88
CA ASP A 38 1.63 -3.66 14.68
C ASP A 38 0.84 -4.20 15.88
N GLY A 39 1.47 -5.10 16.65
CA GLY A 39 0.92 -5.67 17.87
C GLY A 39 -0.19 -6.70 17.61
N SER A 40 0.07 -7.67 16.73
CA SER A 40 -0.83 -8.79 16.50
C SER A 40 -0.94 -9.71 17.71
N THR A 41 -2.10 -10.33 17.87
CA THR A 41 -2.38 -11.27 18.95
C THR A 41 -2.63 -12.71 18.45
N ASP A 42 -2.60 -12.91 17.12
CA ASP A 42 -2.96 -14.16 16.46
C ASP A 42 -1.75 -14.95 15.93
N GLY A 43 -0.50 -14.52 16.25
CA GLY A 43 0.72 -15.16 15.80
C GLY A 43 1.19 -14.70 14.42
N THR A 44 0.65 -13.60 13.87
CA THR A 44 1.04 -13.04 12.57
C THR A 44 2.55 -12.87 12.42
N GLY A 45 3.24 -12.31 13.42
CA GLY A 45 4.68 -12.07 13.40
C GLY A 45 5.49 -13.37 13.27
N ASP A 46 5.16 -14.37 14.07
CA ASP A 46 5.84 -15.68 14.05
C ASP A 46 5.62 -16.39 12.70
N ILE A 47 4.40 -16.34 12.16
CA ILE A 47 4.07 -16.91 10.85
C ILE A 47 4.85 -16.21 9.73
N ALA A 48 4.96 -14.88 9.79
CA ALA A 48 5.72 -14.11 8.81
C ALA A 48 7.23 -14.45 8.86
N ALA A 49 7.80 -14.58 10.07
CA ALA A 49 9.18 -14.98 10.25
C ALA A 49 9.44 -16.40 9.73
N ALA A 50 8.55 -17.35 10.04
CA ALA A 50 8.61 -18.71 9.52
C ALA A 50 8.49 -18.78 8.00
N ALA A 51 7.79 -17.84 7.37
CA ALA A 51 7.70 -17.71 5.92
C ALA A 51 8.94 -17.05 5.27
N GLY A 52 9.92 -16.56 6.06
CA GLY A 52 11.19 -16.01 5.60
C GLY A 52 11.28 -14.48 5.58
N ALA A 53 10.32 -13.77 6.13
CA ALA A 53 10.39 -12.32 6.26
C ALA A 53 11.29 -11.89 7.43
N LYS A 54 11.92 -10.71 7.32
CA LYS A 54 12.42 -9.98 8.47
C LYS A 54 11.23 -9.35 9.20
N VAL A 55 11.04 -9.67 10.47
CA VAL A 55 9.92 -9.13 11.25
C VAL A 55 10.40 -8.03 12.19
N VAL A 56 9.66 -6.91 12.21
CA VAL A 56 9.83 -5.80 13.14
C VAL A 56 8.56 -5.68 13.96
N VAL A 57 8.65 -5.92 15.27
CA VAL A 57 7.50 -5.81 16.18
C VAL A 57 7.43 -4.40 16.74
N ARG A 58 6.27 -3.75 16.62
CA ARG A 58 6.00 -2.46 17.25
C ARG A 58 5.34 -2.65 18.61
N GLU A 59 6.07 -2.34 19.70
CA GLU A 59 5.54 -2.43 21.06
C GLU A 59 4.39 -1.46 21.33
N ALA A 60 4.46 -0.25 20.77
CA ALA A 60 3.42 0.77 20.88
C ALA A 60 2.42 0.69 19.70
N ALA A 61 1.69 -0.42 19.63
CA ALA A 61 0.68 -0.62 18.58
C ALA A 61 -0.44 0.42 18.68
N THR A 62 -0.45 1.36 17.75
CA THR A 62 -1.47 2.43 17.70
C THR A 62 -2.62 2.11 16.74
N GLY A 63 -2.50 1.03 15.95
CA GLY A 63 -3.42 0.73 14.86
C GLY A 63 -3.34 1.71 13.69
N SER A 64 -2.25 2.49 13.61
CA SER A 64 -1.99 3.43 12.52
C SER A 64 -1.13 2.75 11.46
N LYS A 65 -1.70 2.51 10.28
CA LYS A 65 -0.99 1.96 9.12
C LYS A 65 0.21 2.84 8.75
N ALA A 66 0.05 4.16 8.78
CA ALA A 66 1.11 5.11 8.45
C ALA A 66 2.32 4.96 9.39
N ARG A 67 2.08 4.80 10.70
CA ARG A 67 3.15 4.59 11.68
C ARG A 67 3.84 3.24 11.53
N ALA A 68 3.11 2.20 11.14
CA ALA A 68 3.73 0.92 10.83
C ALA A 68 4.62 1.02 9.59
N MET A 69 4.16 1.70 8.53
CA MET A 69 4.96 1.95 7.34
C MET A 69 6.20 2.79 7.65
N GLU A 70 6.09 3.85 8.48
CA GLU A 70 7.21 4.67 8.94
C GLU A 70 8.30 3.80 9.63
N CYS A 71 7.90 2.94 10.54
CA CYS A 71 8.81 2.00 11.19
C CYS A 71 9.53 1.08 10.19
N GLY A 72 8.84 0.62 9.15
CA GLY A 72 9.44 -0.16 8.06
C GLY A 72 10.46 0.65 7.27
N VAL A 73 10.13 1.89 6.92
CA VAL A 73 11.04 2.82 6.21
C VAL A 73 12.31 3.09 7.01
N ASP A 74 12.17 3.33 8.33
CA ASP A 74 13.31 3.58 9.23
C ASP A 74 14.22 2.34 9.39
N THR A 75 13.66 1.15 9.20
CA THR A 75 14.39 -0.13 9.30
C THR A 75 15.15 -0.49 8.02
N SER A 76 14.76 0.07 6.89
CA SER A 76 15.31 -0.22 5.56
C SER A 76 16.27 0.90 5.11
N ASP A 77 17.32 0.53 4.37
CA ASP A 77 18.23 1.45 3.68
C ASP A 77 18.06 1.41 2.15
N ALA A 78 16.97 0.80 1.65
CA ALA A 78 16.68 0.69 0.22
C ALA A 78 16.43 2.06 -0.43
N ASP A 79 16.71 2.15 -1.74
CA ASP A 79 16.46 3.36 -2.56
C ASP A 79 14.96 3.58 -2.83
N ALA A 80 14.17 2.49 -2.79
CA ALA A 80 12.74 2.50 -3.05
C ALA A 80 12.02 1.44 -2.19
N PHE A 81 10.72 1.66 -1.99
CA PHE A 81 9.86 0.78 -1.22
C PHE A 81 8.71 0.25 -2.09
N LEU A 82 8.50 -1.06 -2.02
CA LEU A 82 7.28 -1.71 -2.47
C LEU A 82 6.41 -1.98 -1.25
N PHE A 83 5.37 -1.19 -1.07
CA PHE A 83 4.37 -1.44 -0.03
C PHE A 83 3.42 -2.55 -0.49
N VAL A 84 3.11 -3.47 0.41
CA VAL A 84 2.20 -4.61 0.18
C VAL A 84 1.34 -4.82 1.41
N ASP A 85 0.02 -4.89 1.24
CA ASP A 85 -0.89 -5.20 2.35
C ASP A 85 -0.83 -6.71 2.68
N ALA A 86 -0.81 -7.03 3.98
CA ALA A 86 -0.69 -8.42 4.45
C ALA A 86 -1.98 -9.25 4.30
N ASP A 87 -3.09 -8.63 3.85
CA ASP A 87 -4.41 -9.24 3.73
C ASP A 87 -4.86 -9.55 2.29
N CYS A 88 -3.92 -9.50 1.34
CA CYS A 88 -4.20 -9.86 -0.06
C CYS A 88 -4.43 -11.36 -0.22
N THR A 89 -5.32 -11.70 -1.15
CA THR A 89 -5.57 -13.07 -1.59
C THR A 89 -5.31 -13.16 -3.09
N GLY A 90 -4.58 -14.20 -3.52
CA GLY A 90 -4.22 -14.40 -4.93
C GLY A 90 -2.99 -13.63 -5.40
N LEU A 91 -2.29 -12.91 -4.51
CA LEU A 91 -1.07 -12.19 -4.84
C LEU A 91 0.05 -13.17 -5.23
N THR A 92 0.84 -12.80 -6.22
CA THR A 92 2.00 -13.57 -6.70
C THR A 92 3.21 -12.67 -6.94
N GLY A 93 4.42 -13.25 -7.01
CA GLY A 93 5.63 -12.52 -7.37
C GLY A 93 5.52 -11.81 -8.73
N ALA A 94 4.88 -12.45 -9.71
CA ALA A 94 4.68 -11.86 -11.03
C ALA A 94 3.81 -10.58 -10.99
N HIS A 95 2.82 -10.50 -10.11
CA HIS A 95 2.06 -9.26 -9.90
C HIS A 95 2.96 -8.14 -9.36
N LEU A 96 3.84 -8.46 -8.40
CA LEU A 96 4.76 -7.50 -7.80
C LEU A 96 5.85 -7.07 -8.79
N ASP A 97 6.39 -8.00 -9.60
CA ASP A 97 7.31 -7.67 -10.70
C ASP A 97 6.64 -6.71 -11.69
N ALA A 98 5.38 -6.98 -12.05
CA ALA A 98 4.63 -6.11 -12.96
C ALA A 98 4.39 -4.71 -12.38
N ILE A 99 4.17 -4.58 -11.06
CA ILE A 99 4.07 -3.28 -10.38
C ILE A 99 5.42 -2.56 -10.39
N CYS A 100 6.53 -3.27 -10.17
CA CYS A 100 7.86 -2.66 -10.11
C CYS A 100 8.39 -2.24 -11.49
N ALA A 101 8.01 -2.93 -12.57
CA ALA A 101 8.55 -2.69 -13.91
C ALA A 101 8.43 -1.24 -14.39
N PRO A 102 7.29 -0.52 -14.32
CA PRO A 102 7.20 0.87 -14.76
C PRO A 102 8.14 1.81 -14.00
N PHE A 103 8.38 1.54 -12.71
CA PHE A 103 9.30 2.29 -11.88
C PHE A 103 10.77 2.02 -12.28
N LEU A 104 11.15 0.78 -12.43
CA LEU A 104 12.51 0.38 -12.78
C LEU A 104 12.90 0.81 -14.20
N ASP A 105 11.95 0.79 -15.13
CA ASP A 105 12.11 1.28 -16.50
C ASP A 105 12.16 2.82 -16.62
N GLY A 106 11.99 3.54 -15.50
CA GLY A 106 11.96 5.00 -15.47
C GLY A 106 10.73 5.59 -16.17
N ARG A 107 9.66 4.81 -16.38
CA ARG A 107 8.40 5.27 -16.98
C ARG A 107 7.48 5.96 -15.98
N ALA A 108 7.62 5.66 -14.70
CA ALA A 108 6.82 6.25 -13.62
C ALA A 108 7.65 6.40 -12.34
N GLU A 109 7.34 7.42 -11.56
CA GLU A 109 7.85 7.61 -10.19
C GLU A 109 6.96 6.95 -9.14
N LEU A 110 5.67 6.74 -9.45
CA LEU A 110 4.73 5.94 -8.67
C LEU A 110 4.13 4.87 -9.58
N SER A 111 4.21 3.60 -9.17
CA SER A 111 3.47 2.51 -9.81
C SER A 111 2.58 1.81 -8.79
N ILE A 112 1.35 1.52 -9.16
CA ILE A 112 0.29 1.04 -8.26
C ILE A 112 -0.31 -0.24 -8.81
N GLY A 113 -0.45 -1.25 -7.95
CA GLY A 113 -1.27 -2.42 -8.19
C GLY A 113 -2.72 -2.15 -7.78
N ALA A 114 -3.64 -2.22 -8.73
CA ALA A 114 -5.07 -2.11 -8.44
C ALA A 114 -5.70 -3.50 -8.34
N PHE A 115 -6.55 -3.71 -7.34
CA PHE A 115 -7.29 -4.96 -7.19
C PHE A 115 -8.26 -5.18 -8.35
N ASP A 116 -8.53 -6.43 -8.64
CA ASP A 116 -9.49 -6.84 -9.66
C ASP A 116 -10.93 -6.81 -9.09
N TYR A 117 -11.70 -5.83 -9.50
CA TYR A 117 -13.13 -5.69 -9.15
C TYR A 117 -14.07 -6.22 -10.24
N GLY A 118 -13.50 -6.88 -11.27
CA GLY A 118 -14.21 -7.37 -12.44
C GLY A 118 -14.42 -6.34 -13.54
N GLY A 119 -14.61 -6.84 -14.78
CA GLY A 119 -14.57 -6.05 -16.00
C GLY A 119 -15.50 -4.83 -16.05
N VAL A 120 -16.62 -4.84 -15.33
CA VAL A 120 -17.58 -3.72 -15.31
C VAL A 120 -17.13 -2.61 -14.34
N TRP A 121 -16.49 -2.97 -13.21
CA TRP A 121 -16.13 -2.04 -12.15
C TRP A 121 -14.70 -1.50 -12.29
N ASN A 122 -13.78 -2.28 -12.86
CA ASN A 122 -12.39 -1.86 -13.06
C ASN A 122 -12.25 -0.50 -13.73
N PRO A 123 -12.93 -0.16 -14.83
CA PRO A 123 -12.80 1.14 -15.47
C PRO A 123 -13.23 2.31 -14.59
N LEU A 124 -14.20 2.09 -13.69
CA LEU A 124 -14.68 3.12 -12.75
C LEU A 124 -13.69 3.32 -11.59
N VAL A 125 -13.21 2.23 -11.01
CA VAL A 125 -12.26 2.25 -9.88
C VAL A 125 -10.92 2.83 -10.30
N LEU A 126 -10.42 2.52 -11.49
CA LEU A 126 -9.18 3.04 -12.05
C LEU A 126 -9.23 4.55 -12.36
N ARG A 127 -10.44 5.14 -12.46
CA ARG A 127 -10.64 6.59 -12.61
C ARG A 127 -10.70 7.35 -11.28
N CYS A 128 -10.88 6.64 -10.17
CA CYS A 128 -10.75 7.23 -8.84
C CYS A 128 -9.27 7.26 -8.43
N PRO A 129 -8.82 8.20 -7.56
CA PRO A 129 -7.46 8.15 -7.04
C PRO A 129 -7.21 6.76 -6.46
N PRO A 130 -6.23 6.00 -6.96
CA PRO A 130 -6.01 4.66 -6.48
C PRO A 130 -5.59 4.74 -5.01
N LEU A 131 -6.38 4.12 -4.14
CA LEU A 131 -6.12 4.00 -2.71
C LEU A 131 -5.57 2.60 -2.37
N SER A 132 -5.04 1.89 -3.38
CA SER A 132 -4.40 0.60 -3.18
C SER A 132 -3.15 0.74 -2.33
N GLY A 133 -2.95 -0.20 -1.40
CA GLY A 133 -1.74 -0.31 -0.60
C GLY A 133 -0.53 -0.81 -1.39
N GLU A 134 -0.79 -1.57 -2.47
CA GLU A 134 0.23 -2.16 -3.34
C GLU A 134 0.82 -1.10 -4.26
N ARG A 135 1.99 -0.58 -3.91
CA ARG A 135 2.65 0.47 -4.67
C ARG A 135 4.15 0.50 -4.49
N VAL A 136 4.87 0.87 -5.54
CA VAL A 136 6.29 1.18 -5.46
C VAL A 136 6.51 2.69 -5.59
N ILE A 137 7.36 3.22 -4.70
CA ILE A 137 7.79 4.62 -4.69
C ILE A 137 9.29 4.71 -4.39
N PRO A 138 10.02 5.70 -4.89
CA PRO A 138 11.37 5.99 -4.42
C PRO A 138 11.32 6.56 -2.99
N ARG A 139 12.37 6.30 -2.20
CA ARG A 139 12.51 6.77 -0.81
C ARG A 139 12.23 8.27 -0.66
N TRP A 140 12.75 9.09 -1.56
CA TRP A 140 12.58 10.54 -1.47
C TRP A 140 11.11 11.02 -1.55
N VAL A 141 10.20 10.22 -2.13
CA VAL A 141 8.75 10.52 -2.11
C VAL A 141 8.20 10.38 -0.69
N TRP A 142 8.63 9.34 0.02
CA TRP A 142 8.29 9.17 1.43
C TRP A 142 8.84 10.31 2.28
N ASP A 143 10.13 10.62 2.13
CA ASP A 143 10.83 11.67 2.87
C ASP A 143 10.24 13.07 2.64
N ALA A 144 9.54 13.27 1.53
CA ALA A 144 8.85 14.51 1.22
C ALA A 144 7.50 14.68 1.96
N ILE A 145 6.99 13.63 2.61
CA ILE A 145 5.75 13.70 3.39
C ILE A 145 6.05 14.35 4.75
N PRO A 146 5.37 15.46 5.12
CA PRO A 146 5.59 16.08 6.42
C PRO A 146 5.29 15.11 7.57
N PRO A 147 6.15 14.99 8.61
CA PRO A 147 5.98 14.03 9.71
C PRO A 147 4.63 14.14 10.45
N HIS A 148 4.08 15.36 10.57
CA HIS A 148 2.78 15.57 11.22
C HIS A 148 1.58 15.05 10.41
N LYS A 149 1.80 14.65 9.13
CA LYS A 149 0.80 14.04 8.24
C LYS A 149 0.90 12.50 8.21
N LEU A 150 1.91 11.92 8.85
CA LEU A 150 2.12 10.47 8.94
C LEU A 150 1.25 9.87 10.06
N ASP A 151 -0.06 9.82 9.86
CA ASP A 151 -0.98 9.19 10.82
C ASP A 151 -2.22 8.60 10.14
N GLY A 152 -2.84 7.60 10.80
CA GLY A 152 -4.08 6.99 10.38
C GLY A 152 -4.00 6.14 9.09
N TYR A 153 -5.11 6.11 8.36
CA TYR A 153 -5.30 5.34 7.11
C TYR A 153 -5.14 6.19 5.84
N THR A 154 -4.53 7.37 5.95
CA THR A 154 -4.50 8.36 4.86
C THR A 154 -3.17 8.44 4.14
N ILE A 155 -2.25 7.54 4.45
CA ILE A 155 -0.89 7.56 3.92
C ILE A 155 -0.85 7.46 2.39
N GLU A 156 -1.73 6.67 1.77
CA GLU A 156 -1.84 6.56 0.33
C GLU A 156 -2.20 7.91 -0.32
N VAL A 157 -3.08 8.68 0.35
CA VAL A 157 -3.45 10.04 -0.09
C VAL A 157 -2.25 10.96 0.01
N ARG A 158 -1.44 10.87 1.09
CA ARG A 158 -0.25 11.71 1.27
C ARG A 158 0.83 11.44 0.23
N ILE A 159 1.06 10.17 -0.09
CA ILE A 159 1.95 9.80 -1.21
C ILE A 159 1.43 10.41 -2.52
N ASN A 160 0.13 10.26 -2.80
CA ASN A 160 -0.49 10.81 -4.00
C ASN A 160 -0.40 12.35 -4.06
N GLU A 161 -0.46 13.05 -2.90
CA GLU A 161 -0.25 14.51 -2.83
C GLU A 161 1.15 14.90 -3.31
N VAL A 162 2.19 14.24 -2.81
CA VAL A 162 3.58 14.50 -3.22
C VAL A 162 3.75 14.31 -4.73
N ILE A 163 3.21 13.21 -5.25
CA ILE A 163 3.25 12.89 -6.69
C ILE A 163 2.52 13.96 -7.51
N ALA A 164 1.32 14.35 -7.08
CA ALA A 164 0.50 15.34 -7.75
C ALA A 164 1.12 16.74 -7.74
N GLU A 165 1.64 17.19 -6.59
CA GLU A 165 2.29 18.51 -6.45
C GLU A 165 3.51 18.64 -7.33
N ARG A 166 4.27 17.58 -7.49
CA ARG A 166 5.47 17.54 -8.33
C ARG A 166 5.18 17.15 -9.78
N ARG A 167 3.90 16.84 -10.12
CA ARG A 167 3.45 16.42 -11.46
C ARG A 167 4.19 15.20 -11.98
N LEU A 168 4.43 14.24 -11.10
CA LEU A 168 5.16 13.03 -11.42
C LEU A 168 4.26 12.02 -12.14
N ARG A 169 4.89 11.14 -12.91
CA ARG A 169 4.17 10.11 -13.68
C ARG A 169 3.71 8.98 -12.75
N THR A 170 2.49 8.53 -12.97
CA THR A 170 1.91 7.39 -12.25
C THR A 170 1.40 6.35 -13.25
N VAL A 171 1.78 5.11 -13.03
CA VAL A 171 1.25 3.95 -13.75
C VAL A 171 0.40 3.12 -12.79
N VAL A 172 -0.76 2.68 -13.26
CA VAL A 172 -1.65 1.76 -12.52
C VAL A 172 -1.78 0.47 -13.32
N ARG A 173 -1.54 -0.66 -12.65
CA ARG A 173 -1.72 -2.00 -13.22
C ARG A 173 -2.79 -2.76 -12.46
N THR A 174 -3.69 -3.42 -13.18
CA THR A 174 -4.66 -4.33 -12.56
C THR A 174 -3.96 -5.65 -12.20
N MET A 175 -4.08 -6.07 -10.96
CA MET A 175 -3.63 -7.37 -10.47
C MET A 175 -4.78 -8.38 -10.67
N GLU A 176 -4.78 -9.09 -11.80
CA GLU A 176 -5.84 -10.03 -12.13
C GLU A 176 -5.94 -11.17 -11.10
N GLY A 177 -7.16 -11.41 -10.58
CA GLY A 177 -7.40 -12.45 -9.57
C GLY A 177 -6.90 -12.11 -8.16
N VAL A 178 -6.47 -10.88 -7.90
CA VAL A 178 -6.06 -10.43 -6.57
C VAL A 178 -7.18 -9.64 -5.90
N TYR A 179 -7.54 -10.05 -4.69
CA TYR A 179 -8.65 -9.49 -3.93
C TYR A 179 -8.23 -9.15 -2.50
N HIS A 180 -8.85 -8.12 -1.93
CA HIS A 180 -8.77 -7.84 -0.50
C HIS A 180 -9.62 -8.79 0.32
N ARG A 181 -9.09 -9.26 1.43
CA ARG A 181 -9.89 -9.89 2.46
C ARG A 181 -10.75 -8.83 3.16
N THR A 182 -12.06 -8.82 2.88
CA THR A 182 -12.94 -7.75 3.35
C THR A 182 -13.01 -7.68 4.88
N LYS A 183 -13.03 -6.46 5.44
CA LYS A 183 -13.17 -6.20 6.90
C LYS A 183 -14.41 -6.87 7.51
N ARG A 184 -15.44 -7.16 6.70
CA ARG A 184 -16.63 -7.88 7.13
C ARG A 184 -16.35 -9.34 7.47
N VAL A 185 -15.41 -9.96 6.77
CA VAL A 185 -14.96 -11.34 7.05
C VAL A 185 -14.07 -11.38 8.29
N LYS A 186 -13.24 -10.32 8.52
CA LYS A 186 -12.31 -10.22 9.66
C LYS A 186 -13.02 -9.93 10.99
N LEU A 187 -13.94 -8.97 11.01
CA LEU A 187 -14.49 -8.37 12.23
C LEU A 187 -15.96 -8.73 12.50
N GLY A 188 -16.60 -9.50 11.59
CA GLY A 188 -18.04 -9.69 11.61
C GLY A 188 -18.82 -8.49 11.04
N ARG A 189 -20.13 -8.70 10.74
CA ARG A 189 -20.94 -7.72 9.98
C ARG A 189 -21.03 -6.33 10.62
N ALA A 190 -21.23 -6.25 11.93
CA ALA A 190 -21.46 -4.96 12.62
C ALA A 190 -20.16 -4.18 12.83
N ALA A 191 -19.08 -4.83 13.30
CA ALA A 191 -17.79 -4.19 13.52
C ALA A 191 -17.09 -3.81 12.20
N GLY A 192 -17.24 -4.66 11.15
CA GLY A 192 -16.73 -4.37 9.81
C GLY A 192 -17.41 -3.15 9.16
N LEU A 193 -18.73 -2.97 9.33
CA LEU A 193 -19.45 -1.77 8.89
C LEU A 193 -18.98 -0.51 9.62
N ARG A 194 -18.77 -0.59 10.94
CA ARG A 194 -18.28 0.54 11.74
C ARG A 194 -16.86 0.94 11.34
N SER A 195 -15.96 -0.01 11.13
CA SER A 195 -14.59 0.24 10.67
C SER A 195 -14.55 0.84 9.25
N THR A 196 -15.40 0.32 8.34
CA THR A 196 -15.55 0.87 6.98
C THR A 196 -16.07 2.30 7.02
N TRP A 197 -17.06 2.59 7.88
CA TRP A 197 -17.62 3.95 8.05
C TRP A 197 -16.58 4.91 8.62
N THR A 198 -15.75 4.48 9.59
CA THR A 198 -14.65 5.30 10.13
C THR A 198 -13.65 5.65 9.04
N MET A 199 -13.23 4.67 8.22
CA MET A 199 -12.33 4.90 7.09
C MET A 199 -12.92 5.90 6.08
N TYR A 200 -14.19 5.73 5.67
CA TYR A 200 -14.84 6.68 4.77
C TYR A 200 -14.98 8.08 5.38
N ARG A 201 -15.23 8.17 6.68
CA ARG A 201 -15.30 9.47 7.37
C ARG A 201 -13.94 10.17 7.41
N GLU A 202 -12.85 9.44 7.58
CA GLU A 202 -11.49 9.98 7.52
C GLU A 202 -11.14 10.44 6.10
N LEU A 203 -11.44 9.62 5.09
CA LEU A 203 -11.25 9.99 3.69
C LEU A 203 -12.08 11.22 3.32
N LEU A 204 -13.34 11.28 3.74
CA LEU A 204 -14.19 12.44 3.52
C LEU A 204 -13.67 13.69 4.23
N ARG A 205 -13.07 13.58 5.42
CA ARG A 205 -12.45 14.73 6.13
C ARG A 205 -11.26 15.30 5.39
N ILE A 206 -10.55 14.50 4.61
CA ILE A 206 -9.41 14.94 3.80
C ILE A 206 -9.88 15.54 2.48
N VAL A 207 -10.95 14.99 1.90
CA VAL A 207 -11.50 15.41 0.62
C VAL A 207 -12.56 16.51 0.79
N TRP A 208 -13.21 16.60 1.97
CA TRP A 208 -14.29 17.55 2.26
C TRP A 208 -14.22 18.11 3.70
N PRO A 209 -14.11 19.41 3.89
CA PRO A 209 -14.02 20.47 2.91
C PRO A 209 -12.56 20.74 2.55
N ILE A 210 -12.05 20.20 1.46
CA ILE A 210 -10.91 20.67 0.70
C ILE A 210 -9.78 21.33 1.54
N GLY A 211 -9.56 20.82 2.77
CA GLY A 211 -8.69 21.52 3.72
C GLY A 211 -7.21 21.51 3.31
N ASP A 212 -6.68 20.34 2.93
CA ASP A 212 -5.26 20.16 2.68
C ASP A 212 -4.94 19.81 1.22
N VAL A 213 -5.91 19.24 0.48
CA VAL A 213 -5.70 18.81 -0.88
C VAL A 213 -6.24 19.84 -1.86
N ARG A 214 -5.37 20.45 -2.64
CA ARG A 214 -5.78 21.35 -3.69
C ARG A 214 -6.48 20.54 -4.80
N LEU A 215 -7.80 20.70 -4.98
CA LEU A 215 -8.60 20.02 -6.03
C LEU A 215 -7.93 20.09 -7.42
N ARG A 216 -7.31 21.25 -7.72
CA ARG A 216 -6.59 21.45 -8.96
C ARG A 216 -5.39 20.50 -9.10
N THR A 217 -4.67 20.21 -8.02
CA THR A 217 -3.53 19.31 -7.97
C THR A 217 -3.99 17.88 -8.21
N TYR A 218 -5.07 17.45 -7.55
CA TYR A 218 -5.67 16.13 -7.80
C TYR A 218 -6.22 15.97 -9.20
N TRP A 219 -6.77 17.01 -9.80
CA TRP A 219 -7.22 16.96 -11.18
C TRP A 219 -6.07 16.69 -12.16
N PHE A 220 -4.90 17.30 -11.97
CA PHE A 220 -3.71 17.01 -12.76
C PHE A 220 -3.21 15.58 -12.54
N TYR A 221 -3.22 15.10 -11.30
CA TYR A 221 -2.88 13.72 -10.96
C TYR A 221 -3.77 12.72 -11.70
N LEU A 222 -5.07 12.88 -11.65
CA LEU A 222 -6.03 12.01 -12.33
C LEU A 222 -5.85 12.00 -13.86
N ARG A 223 -5.48 13.13 -14.45
CA ARG A 223 -5.19 13.22 -15.88
C ARG A 223 -3.86 12.61 -16.28
N GLY A 224 -2.91 12.57 -15.37
CA GLY A 224 -1.57 12.00 -15.60
C GLY A 224 -1.47 10.50 -15.33
N LEU A 225 -2.58 9.84 -14.92
CA LEU A 225 -2.60 8.41 -14.69
C LEU A 225 -2.56 7.64 -16.02
N SER A 226 -1.58 6.75 -16.14
CA SER A 226 -1.52 5.76 -17.22
C SER A 226 -1.99 4.42 -16.65
N VAL A 227 -3.00 3.81 -17.29
CA VAL A 227 -3.50 2.47 -16.92
C VAL A 227 -2.91 1.48 -17.92
N GLU A 228 -2.12 0.53 -17.40
CA GLU A 228 -1.56 -0.57 -18.18
C GLU A 228 -2.26 -1.89 -17.75
N ARG A 229 -2.52 -2.77 -18.72
CA ARG A 229 -3.08 -4.12 -18.49
C ARG A 229 -1.99 -5.15 -18.33
#